data_66d4e75c8184978cbf1a7b1c787025ea
#
_entry.id   66d4e75c8184978cbf1a7b1c787025ea
#
_cell.length_a   1.000
_cell.length_b   1.000
_cell.length_c   1.000
_cell.angle_alpha   90.00
_cell.angle_beta   90.00
_cell.angle_gamma   90.00
#
_symmetry.space_group_name_H-M   'P 1'
#
loop_
_entity.id
_entity.type
_entity.pdbx_description
1 polymer ?
#
loop_
_entity_poly.entity_id
_entity_poly.type
_entity_poly.pdbx_seq_one_letter_code
_entity_poly.pdbx_strand_id
1 'polypeptide(L)'
;VFHEKMSIIERDRAAAYFADTDNGAQVLLSSSIGSEGRNFQFACHLVLFDLPENPDLLEQCIGRLDRIGQMRDVQIYVPCLSGSAQQDLARWYHEGLNAFEQTCPIGMALFEQYETLLKVRSENKADFEQLILQTQKQAKALRLALEKGRDRLLELNSNGGENAQRLAAEIAQTDNSPQLVDFALNLFDIIGLEQDDLGENSIVITPTGTMLVPDFPGLKEEG
;
A
#
# COMPACT_ATOMS: atom_id res chain seq x y z
N VAL A 1 -3.60 -8.49 22.60
CA VAL A 1 -4.65 -7.46 22.43
C VAL A 1 -3.99 -6.17 22.02
N PHE A 2 -4.61 -5.45 21.07
CA PHE A 2 -4.18 -4.13 20.58
C PHE A 2 -5.28 -3.11 20.82
N HIS A 3 -4.99 -2.01 21.52
CA HIS A 3 -5.96 -0.93 21.73
C HIS A 3 -5.24 0.42 21.88
N GLU A 4 -6.00 1.50 21.81
CA GLU A 4 -5.52 2.88 21.80
C GLU A 4 -4.76 3.30 23.07
N LYS A 5 -5.04 2.67 24.22
CA LYS A 5 -4.39 2.98 25.51
C LYS A 5 -3.01 2.35 25.66
N MET A 6 -2.61 1.46 24.74
CA MET A 6 -1.27 0.87 24.75
C MET A 6 -0.23 1.86 24.24
N SER A 7 0.92 1.88 24.91
CA SER A 7 2.10 2.60 24.41
C SER A 7 2.62 1.99 23.11
N ILE A 8 3.41 2.74 22.35
CA ILE A 8 4.03 2.25 21.10
C ILE A 8 4.86 0.99 21.37
N ILE A 9 5.64 0.97 22.46
CA ILE A 9 6.49 -0.17 22.83
C ILE A 9 5.66 -1.42 23.14
N GLU A 10 4.54 -1.28 23.84
CA GLU A 10 3.63 -2.40 24.13
C GLU A 10 3.02 -2.96 22.86
N ARG A 11 2.64 -2.07 21.92
CA ARG A 11 2.12 -2.48 20.60
C ARG A 11 3.19 -3.20 19.79
N ASP A 12 4.44 -2.73 19.80
CA ASP A 12 5.55 -3.38 19.11
C ASP A 12 5.81 -4.79 19.63
N ARG A 13 5.84 -4.95 20.96
CA ARG A 13 5.99 -6.26 21.59
C ARG A 13 4.83 -7.21 21.26
N ALA A 14 3.60 -6.72 21.30
CA ALA A 14 2.45 -7.54 20.96
C ALA A 14 2.40 -7.92 19.47
N ALA A 15 2.85 -7.04 18.56
CA ALA A 15 3.00 -7.33 17.15
C ALA A 15 4.07 -8.39 16.91
N ALA A 16 5.23 -8.25 17.54
CA ALA A 16 6.32 -9.23 17.45
C ALA A 16 5.89 -10.59 17.99
N TYR A 17 5.16 -10.61 19.12
CA TYR A 17 4.63 -11.85 19.68
C TYR A 17 3.57 -12.51 18.78
N PHE A 18 2.76 -11.74 18.07
CA PHE A 18 1.81 -12.27 17.10
C PHE A 18 2.49 -12.76 15.82
N ALA A 19 3.63 -12.18 15.45
CA ALA A 19 4.41 -12.60 14.29
C ALA A 19 5.25 -13.87 14.51
N ASP A 20 5.52 -14.25 15.76
CA ASP A 20 6.25 -15.48 16.11
C ASP A 20 5.37 -16.70 15.84
N THR A 21 5.71 -17.45 14.79
CA THR A 21 4.94 -18.63 14.34
C THR A 21 5.07 -19.83 15.28
N ASP A 22 6.15 -19.92 16.06
CA ASP A 22 6.46 -21.08 16.85
C ASP A 22 5.95 -20.96 18.30
N ASN A 23 6.14 -19.79 18.92
CA ASN A 23 5.81 -19.57 20.32
C ASN A 23 4.85 -18.39 20.53
N GLY A 24 4.39 -17.76 19.46
CA GLY A 24 3.58 -16.54 19.51
C GLY A 24 2.09 -16.78 19.69
N ALA A 25 1.35 -15.67 19.67
CA ALA A 25 -0.10 -15.68 19.74
C ALA A 25 -0.72 -16.11 18.40
N GLN A 26 -1.70 -17.00 18.43
CA GLN A 26 -2.42 -17.43 17.24
C GLN A 26 -3.51 -16.43 16.81
N VAL A 27 -3.94 -15.54 17.71
CA VAL A 27 -5.01 -14.57 17.46
C VAL A 27 -4.58 -13.21 18.02
N LEU A 28 -4.76 -12.18 17.22
CA LEU A 28 -4.63 -10.80 17.63
C LEU A 28 -6.01 -10.14 17.67
N LEU A 29 -6.43 -9.72 18.86
CA LEU A 29 -7.63 -8.89 19.02
C LEU A 29 -7.21 -7.41 18.98
N SER A 30 -7.79 -6.64 18.07
CA SER A 30 -7.44 -5.24 17.88
C SER A 30 -8.67 -4.34 17.78
N SER A 31 -8.60 -3.15 18.38
CA SER A 31 -9.49 -2.06 17.99
C SER A 31 -9.06 -1.47 16.64
N SER A 32 -9.97 -0.78 15.95
CA SER A 32 -9.68 -0.13 14.66
C SER A 32 -8.48 0.81 14.73
N ILE A 33 -8.41 1.63 15.76
CA ILE A 33 -7.32 2.59 16.00
C ILE A 33 -6.04 1.87 16.43
N GLY A 34 -6.16 0.79 17.21
CA GLY A 34 -5.00 0.04 17.70
C GLY A 34 -4.12 -0.56 16.62
N SER A 35 -4.70 -0.95 15.50
CA SER A 35 -3.98 -1.55 14.38
C SER A 35 -3.42 -0.54 13.38
N GLU A 36 -3.68 0.74 13.55
CA GLU A 36 -3.26 1.79 12.62
C GLU A 36 -1.73 1.82 12.43
N GLY A 37 -1.27 1.97 11.19
CA GLY A 37 0.15 2.01 10.84
C GLY A 37 0.89 0.66 10.88
N ARG A 38 0.24 -0.46 11.21
CA ARG A 38 0.88 -1.78 11.32
C ARG A 38 0.70 -2.63 10.06
N ASN A 39 1.63 -3.57 9.88
CA ASN A 39 1.62 -4.54 8.80
C ASN A 39 1.49 -5.95 9.39
N PHE A 40 0.48 -6.70 8.94
CA PHE A 40 0.18 -8.06 9.36
C PHE A 40 0.12 -9.03 8.17
N GLN A 41 0.90 -8.79 7.12
CA GLN A 41 0.91 -9.62 5.91
C GLN A 41 1.28 -11.10 6.14
N PHE A 42 1.80 -11.46 7.29
CA PHE A 42 2.03 -12.84 7.69
C PHE A 42 0.74 -13.56 8.10
N ALA A 43 -0.32 -12.82 8.46
CA ALA A 43 -1.64 -13.35 8.74
C ALA A 43 -2.51 -13.32 7.47
N CYS A 44 -3.42 -14.30 7.33
CA CYS A 44 -4.34 -14.38 6.20
C CYS A 44 -5.81 -14.51 6.60
N HIS A 45 -6.13 -14.47 7.89
CA HIS A 45 -7.50 -14.51 8.38
C HIS A 45 -7.83 -13.19 9.09
N LEU A 46 -8.88 -12.53 8.63
CA LEU A 46 -9.41 -11.28 9.19
C LEU A 46 -10.84 -11.49 9.67
N VAL A 47 -11.09 -11.27 10.95
CA VAL A 47 -12.44 -11.29 11.50
C VAL A 47 -12.86 -9.86 11.83
N LEU A 48 -13.84 -9.34 11.11
CA LEU A 48 -14.44 -8.03 11.33
C LEU A 48 -15.65 -8.21 12.26
N PHE A 49 -15.38 -8.22 13.56
CA PHE A 49 -16.44 -8.42 14.57
C PHE A 49 -17.40 -7.24 14.58
N ASP A 50 -16.86 -6.02 14.56
CA ASP A 50 -17.59 -4.78 14.28
C ASP A 50 -17.20 -4.33 12.86
N LEU A 51 -18.15 -4.36 11.94
CA LEU A 51 -17.91 -3.94 10.57
C LEU A 51 -17.83 -2.41 10.51
N PRO A 52 -16.72 -1.84 10.00
CA PRO A 52 -16.61 -0.39 9.85
C PRO A 52 -17.75 0.17 8.98
N GLU A 53 -18.38 1.25 9.43
CA GLU A 53 -19.40 1.95 8.63
C GLU A 53 -18.75 2.68 7.42
N ASN A 54 -17.52 3.16 7.60
CA ASN A 54 -16.79 3.89 6.58
C ASN A 54 -16.02 2.90 5.66
N PRO A 55 -16.25 2.93 4.33
CA PRO A 55 -15.55 2.08 3.37
C PRO A 55 -14.02 2.21 3.39
N ASP A 56 -13.50 3.40 3.64
CA ASP A 56 -12.04 3.63 3.70
C ASP A 56 -11.42 2.92 4.90
N LEU A 57 -12.14 2.88 6.03
CA LEU A 57 -11.70 2.11 7.21
C LEU A 57 -11.74 0.61 6.95
N LEU A 58 -12.75 0.12 6.21
CA LEU A 58 -12.80 -1.27 5.78
C LEU A 58 -11.59 -1.62 4.90
N GLU A 59 -11.30 -0.79 3.91
CA GLU A 59 -10.15 -0.98 3.02
C GLU A 59 -8.83 -0.93 3.80
N GLN A 60 -8.70 -0.02 4.77
CA GLN A 60 -7.54 0.01 5.66
C GLN A 60 -7.40 -1.27 6.49
N CYS A 61 -8.49 -1.82 7.04
CA CYS A 61 -8.43 -3.07 7.78
C CYS A 61 -7.97 -4.23 6.92
N ILE A 62 -8.51 -4.38 5.71
CA ILE A 62 -8.10 -5.39 4.74
C ILE A 62 -6.64 -5.19 4.33
N GLY A 63 -6.25 -3.96 4.02
CA GLY A 63 -4.89 -3.59 3.61
C GLY A 63 -3.82 -3.77 4.69
N ARG A 64 -4.16 -4.15 5.93
CA ARG A 64 -3.18 -4.58 6.94
C ARG A 64 -2.63 -5.98 6.63
N LEU A 65 -3.41 -6.82 5.99
CA LEU A 65 -3.08 -8.19 5.63
C LEU A 65 -2.77 -8.31 4.13
N ASP A 66 -3.57 -7.66 3.30
CA ASP A 66 -3.44 -7.66 1.84
C ASP A 66 -2.39 -6.61 1.40
N ARG A 67 -1.14 -7.04 1.31
CA ARG A 67 0.01 -6.22 0.92
C ARG A 67 0.92 -6.95 -0.04
N ILE A 68 1.78 -6.19 -0.71
CA ILE A 68 2.86 -6.75 -1.54
C ILE A 68 3.68 -7.71 -0.68
N GLY A 69 3.76 -8.98 -1.12
CA GLY A 69 4.41 -10.06 -0.38
C GLY A 69 3.45 -10.97 0.39
N GLN A 70 2.15 -10.72 0.38
CA GLN A 70 1.15 -11.70 0.85
C GLN A 70 1.15 -12.90 -0.10
N MET A 71 1.40 -14.08 0.44
CA MET A 71 1.51 -15.33 -0.33
C MET A 71 0.23 -16.18 -0.31
N ARG A 72 -0.77 -15.77 0.46
CA ARG A 72 -2.03 -16.50 0.66
C ARG A 72 -3.21 -15.58 0.46
N ASP A 73 -4.33 -16.13 0.00
CA ASP A 73 -5.59 -15.39 -0.07
C ASP A 73 -6.04 -14.96 1.32
N VAL A 74 -6.42 -13.71 1.46
CA VAL A 74 -6.96 -13.16 2.71
C VAL A 74 -8.40 -13.63 2.86
N GLN A 75 -8.67 -14.38 3.93
CA GLN A 75 -10.00 -14.85 4.29
C GLN A 75 -10.66 -13.86 5.23
N ILE A 76 -11.77 -13.27 4.80
CA ILE A 76 -12.51 -12.26 5.57
C ILE A 76 -13.79 -12.88 6.14
N TYR A 77 -13.96 -12.76 7.45
CA TYR A 77 -15.12 -13.25 8.18
C TYR A 77 -15.86 -12.06 8.80
N VAL A 78 -17.14 -11.95 8.52
CA VAL A 78 -18.02 -10.90 9.08
C VAL A 78 -19.15 -11.56 9.86
N PRO A 79 -18.98 -11.80 11.17
CA PRO A 79 -20.06 -12.33 12.00
C PRO A 79 -21.19 -11.30 12.11
N CYS A 80 -22.40 -11.65 11.75
CA CYS A 80 -23.55 -10.78 11.87
C CYS A 80 -24.80 -11.55 12.32
N LEU A 81 -25.64 -10.88 13.09
CA LEU A 81 -26.94 -11.41 13.47
C LEU A 81 -27.91 -11.25 12.30
N SER A 82 -28.72 -12.28 12.05
CA SER A 82 -29.74 -12.21 11.01
C SER A 82 -30.70 -11.04 11.27
N GLY A 83 -30.92 -10.25 10.23
CA GLY A 83 -31.77 -9.08 10.31
C GLY A 83 -31.17 -7.90 11.09
N SER A 84 -29.86 -7.84 11.30
CA SER A 84 -29.19 -6.68 11.92
C SER A 84 -28.74 -5.65 10.86
N ALA A 85 -28.50 -4.42 11.32
CA ALA A 85 -27.91 -3.38 10.47
C ALA A 85 -26.53 -3.77 9.95
N GLN A 86 -25.75 -4.51 10.73
CA GLN A 86 -24.46 -5.03 10.29
C GLN A 86 -24.59 -6.03 9.14
N GLN A 87 -25.64 -6.85 9.13
CA GLN A 87 -25.91 -7.72 7.99
C GLN A 87 -26.24 -6.94 6.72
N ASP A 88 -27.05 -5.89 6.83
CA ASP A 88 -27.42 -5.04 5.72
C ASP A 88 -26.18 -4.30 5.17
N LEU A 89 -25.33 -3.77 6.06
CA LEU A 89 -24.07 -3.15 5.69
C LEU A 89 -23.10 -4.14 5.03
N ALA A 90 -22.96 -5.35 5.58
CA ALA A 90 -22.13 -6.40 5.00
C ALA A 90 -22.59 -6.78 3.59
N ARG A 91 -23.91 -6.90 3.38
CA ARG A 91 -24.49 -7.15 2.06
C ARG A 91 -24.22 -6.00 1.09
N TRP A 92 -24.35 -4.76 1.55
CA TRP A 92 -24.07 -3.59 0.72
C TRP A 92 -22.60 -3.52 0.29
N TYR A 93 -21.66 -3.83 1.20
CA TYR A 93 -20.24 -3.93 0.87
C TYR A 93 -19.94 -5.06 -0.12
N HIS A 94 -20.52 -6.24 0.11
CA HIS A 94 -20.27 -7.41 -0.72
C HIS A 94 -20.99 -7.31 -2.06
N GLU A 95 -22.31 -7.22 -2.01
CA GLU A 95 -23.16 -7.25 -3.21
C GLU A 95 -23.15 -5.92 -3.97
N GLY A 96 -23.18 -4.77 -3.27
CA GLY A 96 -23.22 -3.46 -3.86
C GLY A 96 -21.88 -2.97 -4.39
N LEU A 97 -20.86 -2.96 -3.53
CA LEU A 97 -19.55 -2.40 -3.83
C LEU A 97 -18.51 -3.43 -4.27
N ASN A 98 -18.69 -4.71 -3.97
CA ASN A 98 -17.68 -5.76 -4.08
C ASN A 98 -16.37 -5.42 -3.31
N ALA A 99 -16.50 -4.76 -2.14
CA ALA A 99 -15.39 -4.18 -1.40
C ALA A 99 -14.56 -5.21 -0.62
N PHE A 100 -15.02 -6.46 -0.49
CA PHE A 100 -14.25 -7.54 0.12
C PHE A 100 -13.30 -8.24 -0.86
N GLU A 101 -13.56 -8.15 -2.17
CA GLU A 101 -12.78 -8.83 -3.20
C GLU A 101 -11.90 -7.88 -4.02
N GLN A 102 -12.25 -6.59 -4.04
CA GLN A 102 -11.55 -5.59 -4.84
C GLN A 102 -11.40 -4.29 -4.06
N THR A 103 -10.27 -3.60 -4.29
CA THR A 103 -10.10 -2.23 -3.80
C THR A 103 -11.24 -1.34 -4.30
N CYS A 104 -11.76 -0.48 -3.44
CA CYS A 104 -12.96 0.30 -3.72
C CYS A 104 -12.73 1.81 -3.55
N PRO A 105 -11.91 2.46 -4.39
CA PRO A 105 -11.59 3.89 -4.30
C PRO A 105 -12.81 4.80 -4.46
N ILE A 106 -13.93 4.24 -4.90
CA ILE A 106 -15.22 4.93 -5.04
C ILE A 106 -16.14 4.72 -3.83
N GLY A 107 -15.72 3.90 -2.86
CA GLY A 107 -16.54 3.46 -1.76
C GLY A 107 -17.08 4.62 -0.94
N MET A 108 -16.20 5.56 -0.58
CA MET A 108 -16.60 6.73 0.22
C MET A 108 -17.61 7.62 -0.49
N ALA A 109 -17.41 7.89 -1.78
CA ALA A 109 -18.35 8.72 -2.55
C ALA A 109 -19.78 8.11 -2.63
N LEU A 110 -19.85 6.78 -2.77
CA LEU A 110 -21.13 6.08 -2.75
C LEU A 110 -21.71 5.97 -1.35
N PHE A 111 -20.87 5.81 -0.32
CA PHE A 111 -21.32 5.80 1.06
C PHE A 111 -21.98 7.13 1.44
N GLU A 112 -21.34 8.26 1.16
CA GLU A 112 -21.91 9.60 1.41
C GLU A 112 -23.27 9.80 0.71
N GLN A 113 -23.40 9.27 -0.51
CA GLN A 113 -24.65 9.35 -1.25
C GLN A 113 -25.77 8.51 -0.64
N TYR A 114 -25.45 7.33 -0.10
CA TYR A 114 -26.43 6.36 0.36
C TYR A 114 -26.49 6.22 1.89
N GLU A 115 -25.68 6.97 2.66
CA GLU A 115 -25.56 6.88 4.11
C GLU A 115 -26.93 6.94 4.82
N THR A 116 -27.78 7.89 4.40
CA THR A 116 -29.10 8.06 4.99
C THR A 116 -29.98 6.83 4.77
N LEU A 117 -29.93 6.22 3.59
CA LEU A 117 -30.70 5.02 3.26
C LEU A 117 -30.18 3.78 3.96
N LEU A 118 -28.86 3.70 4.17
CA LEU A 118 -28.22 2.62 4.91
C LEU A 118 -28.52 2.70 6.42
N LYS A 119 -28.59 3.92 6.98
CA LYS A 119 -28.92 4.15 8.40
C LYS A 119 -30.41 4.03 8.69
N VAL A 120 -31.26 4.51 7.80
CA VAL A 120 -32.71 4.33 7.89
C VAL A 120 -33.02 2.94 7.36
N ARG A 121 -32.93 1.94 8.27
CA ARG A 121 -33.27 0.57 7.94
C ARG A 121 -34.65 0.53 7.32
N SER A 122 -34.71 0.27 6.02
CA SER A 122 -36.00 0.07 5.35
C SER A 122 -36.60 -1.25 5.88
N GLU A 123 -37.80 -1.16 6.46
CA GLU A 123 -38.58 -2.36 6.82
C GLU A 123 -38.97 -3.17 5.58
N ASN A 124 -38.86 -2.53 4.42
CA ASN A 124 -39.18 -3.11 3.13
C ASN A 124 -37.90 -3.68 2.47
N LYS A 125 -37.81 -5.00 2.42
CA LYS A 125 -36.70 -5.71 1.76
C LYS A 125 -36.54 -5.30 0.29
N ALA A 126 -37.62 -4.95 -0.42
CA ALA A 126 -37.55 -4.55 -1.82
C ALA A 126 -36.77 -3.26 -2.02
N ASP A 127 -36.90 -2.30 -1.09
CA ASP A 127 -36.16 -1.03 -1.16
C ASP A 127 -34.65 -1.24 -0.97
N PHE A 128 -34.28 -2.18 -0.09
CA PHE A 128 -32.88 -2.52 0.13
C PHE A 128 -32.26 -3.26 -1.08
N GLU A 129 -32.98 -4.18 -1.71
CA GLU A 129 -32.54 -4.82 -2.96
C GLU A 129 -32.35 -3.80 -4.08
N GLN A 130 -33.27 -2.83 -4.18
CA GLN A 130 -33.14 -1.73 -5.15
C GLN A 130 -31.91 -0.85 -4.86
N LEU A 131 -31.59 -0.57 -3.59
CA LEU A 131 -30.40 0.15 -3.18
C LEU A 131 -29.13 -0.59 -3.62
N ILE A 132 -29.04 -1.91 -3.40
CA ILE A 132 -27.90 -2.73 -3.87
C ILE A 132 -27.75 -2.62 -5.39
N LEU A 133 -28.80 -2.80 -6.16
CA LEU A 133 -28.76 -2.71 -7.63
C LEU A 133 -28.32 -1.33 -8.12
N GLN A 134 -28.81 -0.27 -7.48
CA GLN A 134 -28.39 1.11 -7.80
C GLN A 134 -26.91 1.33 -7.49
N THR A 135 -26.44 0.85 -6.32
CA THR A 135 -25.04 0.91 -5.93
C THR A 135 -24.14 0.18 -6.94
N GLN A 136 -24.48 -1.04 -7.34
CA GLN A 136 -23.75 -1.80 -8.36
C GLN A 136 -23.61 -1.03 -9.68
N LYS A 137 -24.72 -0.48 -10.16
CA LYS A 137 -24.73 0.27 -11.42
C LYS A 137 -23.83 1.51 -11.35
N GLN A 138 -23.92 2.26 -10.26
CA GLN A 138 -23.10 3.45 -10.07
C GLN A 138 -21.63 3.10 -9.83
N ALA A 139 -21.34 2.07 -9.02
CA ALA A 139 -19.99 1.59 -8.79
C ALA A 139 -19.29 1.21 -10.10
N LYS A 140 -20.00 0.50 -11.00
CA LYS A 140 -19.46 0.14 -12.31
C LYS A 140 -19.20 1.37 -13.18
N ALA A 141 -20.10 2.35 -13.17
CA ALA A 141 -19.93 3.58 -13.95
C ALA A 141 -18.75 4.42 -13.46
N LEU A 142 -18.61 4.58 -12.12
CA LEU A 142 -17.53 5.34 -11.52
C LEU A 142 -16.16 4.65 -11.71
N ARG A 143 -16.09 3.32 -11.60
CA ARG A 143 -14.86 2.58 -11.89
C ARG A 143 -14.39 2.78 -13.32
N LEU A 144 -15.28 2.65 -14.30
CA LEU A 144 -14.98 2.91 -15.70
C LEU A 144 -14.52 4.37 -15.96
N ALA A 145 -15.11 5.33 -15.26
CA ALA A 145 -14.71 6.73 -15.36
C ALA A 145 -13.30 6.96 -14.77
N LEU A 146 -12.98 6.31 -13.64
CA LEU A 146 -11.64 6.36 -13.03
C LEU A 146 -10.58 5.70 -13.92
N GLU A 147 -10.86 4.54 -14.49
CA GLU A 147 -9.96 3.85 -15.42
C GLU A 147 -9.64 4.74 -16.62
N LYS A 148 -10.67 5.29 -17.28
CA LYS A 148 -10.46 6.23 -18.40
C LYS A 148 -9.70 7.50 -17.99
N GLY A 149 -9.95 8.02 -16.78
CA GLY A 149 -9.23 9.17 -16.26
C GLY A 149 -7.77 8.85 -15.95
N ARG A 150 -7.50 7.67 -15.42
CA ARG A 150 -6.15 7.18 -15.12
C ARG A 150 -5.35 6.94 -16.39
N ASP A 151 -5.94 6.29 -17.39
CA ASP A 151 -5.32 6.07 -18.70
C ASP A 151 -4.99 7.40 -19.38
N ARG A 152 -5.89 8.36 -19.32
CA ARG A 152 -5.65 9.70 -19.88
C ARG A 152 -4.53 10.46 -19.17
N LEU A 153 -4.41 10.32 -17.84
CA LEU A 153 -3.29 10.91 -17.08
C LEU A 153 -1.97 10.21 -17.38
N LEU A 154 -1.99 8.88 -17.56
CA LEU A 154 -0.81 8.12 -17.97
C LEU A 154 -0.38 8.51 -19.39
N GLU A 155 -1.31 8.64 -20.33
CA GLU A 155 -1.00 9.13 -21.67
C GLU A 155 -0.44 10.56 -21.66
N LEU A 156 -1.01 11.47 -20.87
CA LEU A 156 -0.52 12.83 -20.74
C LEU A 156 0.85 12.90 -20.07
N ASN A 157 1.12 12.05 -19.09
CA ASN A 157 2.39 12.02 -18.36
C ASN A 157 3.47 11.21 -19.11
N SER A 158 3.07 10.20 -19.90
CA SER A 158 4.01 9.41 -20.71
C SER A 158 4.37 10.11 -22.03
N ASN A 159 3.52 10.99 -22.51
CA ASN A 159 3.77 11.75 -23.74
C ASN A 159 4.44 13.08 -23.40
N GLY A 160 5.66 13.03 -22.89
CA GLY A 160 6.45 14.21 -22.53
C GLY A 160 6.79 15.14 -23.72
N GLY A 161 6.34 14.81 -24.91
CA GLY A 161 6.54 15.58 -26.13
C GLY A 161 8.01 15.78 -26.49
N GLU A 162 8.29 16.73 -27.37
CA GLU A 162 9.64 17.07 -27.83
C GLU A 162 10.56 17.52 -26.67
N ASN A 163 9.97 18.16 -25.64
CA ASN A 163 10.75 18.61 -24.47
C ASN A 163 11.29 17.46 -23.62
N ALA A 164 10.54 16.37 -23.45
CA ALA A 164 11.01 15.21 -22.70
C ALA A 164 12.06 14.43 -23.48
N GLN A 165 11.90 14.30 -24.81
CA GLN A 165 12.91 13.68 -25.67
C GLN A 165 14.22 14.48 -25.66
N ARG A 166 14.13 15.83 -25.74
CA ARG A 166 15.30 16.70 -25.64
C ARG A 166 15.99 16.56 -24.29
N LEU A 167 15.23 16.60 -23.19
CA LEU A 167 15.78 16.46 -21.84
C LEU A 167 16.44 15.08 -21.64
N ALA A 168 15.80 14.01 -22.13
CA ALA A 168 16.37 12.69 -22.07
C ALA A 168 17.69 12.59 -22.89
N ALA A 169 17.74 13.22 -24.04
CA ALA A 169 18.96 13.28 -24.86
C ALA A 169 20.07 14.13 -24.17
N GLU A 170 19.73 15.25 -23.55
CA GLU A 170 20.66 16.07 -22.78
C GLU A 170 21.23 15.32 -21.56
N ILE A 171 20.36 14.59 -20.83
CA ILE A 171 20.80 13.73 -19.73
C ILE A 171 21.73 12.64 -20.21
N ALA A 172 21.33 11.88 -21.27
CA ALA A 172 22.16 10.83 -21.84
C ALA A 172 23.52 11.35 -22.36
N GLN A 173 23.55 12.55 -22.90
CA GLN A 173 24.80 13.19 -23.33
C GLN A 173 25.68 13.55 -22.13
N THR A 174 25.10 14.00 -21.05
CA THR A 174 25.82 14.35 -19.82
C THR A 174 26.35 13.09 -19.13
N ASP A 175 25.53 12.04 -19.04
CA ASP A 175 25.87 10.77 -18.40
C ASP A 175 27.01 10.05 -19.15
N ASN A 176 27.08 10.21 -20.48
CA ASN A 176 28.15 9.63 -21.31
C ASN A 176 29.33 10.59 -21.51
N SER A 177 29.39 11.68 -20.77
CA SER A 177 30.47 12.65 -20.88
C SER A 177 31.77 12.09 -20.28
N PRO A 178 32.89 12.06 -21.03
CA PRO A 178 34.18 11.68 -20.48
C PRO A 178 34.59 12.54 -19.27
N GLN A 179 34.16 13.78 -19.24
CA GLN A 179 34.42 14.72 -18.13
C GLN A 179 33.80 14.28 -16.82
N LEU A 180 32.63 13.60 -16.86
CA LEU A 180 31.98 13.06 -15.68
C LEU A 180 32.79 11.87 -15.11
N VAL A 181 33.28 11.02 -15.99
CA VAL A 181 34.14 9.89 -15.62
C VAL A 181 35.46 10.41 -15.00
N ASP A 182 36.13 11.34 -15.67
CA ASP A 182 37.37 11.97 -15.16
C ASP A 182 37.14 12.63 -13.81
N PHE A 183 36.02 13.33 -13.64
CA PHE A 183 35.66 13.95 -12.35
C PHE A 183 35.47 12.88 -11.27
N ALA A 184 34.75 11.79 -11.56
CA ALA A 184 34.49 10.72 -10.60
C ALA A 184 35.79 10.03 -10.18
N LEU A 185 36.65 9.69 -11.12
CA LEU A 185 37.95 9.06 -10.86
C LEU A 185 38.86 9.96 -10.00
N ASN A 186 38.96 11.25 -10.34
CA ASN A 186 39.72 12.22 -9.56
C ASN A 186 39.13 12.39 -8.14
N LEU A 187 37.81 12.36 -7.99
CA LEU A 187 37.15 12.45 -6.69
C LEU A 187 37.49 11.22 -5.82
N PHE A 188 37.48 10.03 -6.39
CA PHE A 188 37.83 8.79 -5.68
C PHE A 188 39.29 8.78 -5.24
N ASP A 189 40.21 9.29 -6.10
CA ASP A 189 41.63 9.47 -5.75
C ASP A 189 41.82 10.45 -4.59
N ILE A 190 41.13 11.59 -4.62
CA ILE A 190 41.20 12.60 -3.55
C ILE A 190 40.68 12.04 -2.24
N ILE A 191 39.62 11.26 -2.28
CA ILE A 191 39.02 10.65 -1.09
C ILE A 191 39.92 9.52 -0.54
N GLY A 192 40.78 8.94 -1.35
CA GLY A 192 41.67 7.84 -0.96
C GLY A 192 41.06 6.46 -1.16
N LEU A 193 40.22 6.31 -2.17
CA LEU A 193 39.65 5.02 -2.59
C LEU A 193 40.58 4.37 -3.63
N GLU A 194 40.78 3.07 -3.52
CA GLU A 194 41.46 2.28 -4.53
C GLU A 194 40.49 1.94 -5.65
N GLN A 195 40.96 2.02 -6.92
CA GLN A 195 40.13 1.85 -8.10
C GLN A 195 40.71 0.76 -8.97
N ASP A 196 39.93 -0.32 -9.18
CA ASP A 196 40.27 -1.42 -10.06
C ASP A 196 39.35 -1.45 -11.26
N ASP A 197 39.92 -1.57 -12.45
CA ASP A 197 39.19 -1.63 -13.72
C ASP A 197 38.57 -3.04 -13.91
N LEU A 198 37.28 -3.13 -14.04
CA LEU A 198 36.54 -4.40 -14.19
C LEU A 198 36.04 -4.65 -15.62
N GLY A 199 36.36 -3.77 -16.58
CA GLY A 199 35.97 -3.86 -17.99
C GLY A 199 35.55 -2.52 -18.59
N GLU A 200 35.05 -2.53 -19.83
CA GLU A 200 34.86 -1.31 -20.64
C GLU A 200 34.04 -0.18 -20.02
N ASN A 201 33.18 -0.46 -18.99
CA ASN A 201 32.34 0.56 -18.36
C ASN A 201 32.11 0.31 -16.86
N SER A 202 33.02 -0.34 -16.17
CA SER A 202 32.84 -0.69 -14.76
C SER A 202 34.16 -0.60 -14.00
N ILE A 203 34.14 0.08 -12.86
CA ILE A 203 35.25 0.14 -11.91
C ILE A 203 34.81 -0.41 -10.56
N VAL A 204 35.68 -1.08 -9.86
CA VAL A 204 35.51 -1.46 -8.47
C VAL A 204 36.20 -0.46 -7.59
N ILE A 205 35.51 0.00 -6.57
CA ILE A 205 36.03 0.96 -5.62
C ILE A 205 36.19 0.25 -4.28
N THR A 206 37.43 0.26 -3.76
CA THR A 206 37.76 -0.39 -2.50
C THR A 206 38.18 0.63 -1.46
N PRO A 207 37.64 0.61 -0.24
CA PRO A 207 38.06 1.51 0.83
C PRO A 207 39.50 1.20 1.26
N THR A 208 40.28 2.25 1.48
CA THR A 208 41.67 2.12 1.97
C THR A 208 41.83 2.68 3.37
N GLY A 209 42.88 2.30 4.05
CA GLY A 209 43.21 2.86 5.38
C GLY A 209 43.61 4.36 5.40
N THR A 210 43.70 4.98 4.21
CA THR A 210 44.09 6.38 4.02
C THR A 210 42.93 7.26 3.57
N MET A 211 41.69 6.77 3.66
CA MET A 211 40.52 7.58 3.29
C MET A 211 40.42 8.87 4.13
N LEU A 212 40.13 9.98 3.45
CA LEU A 212 39.90 11.29 4.09
C LEU A 212 38.55 11.35 4.81
N VAL A 213 37.59 10.52 4.40
CA VAL A 213 36.23 10.44 4.97
C VAL A 213 35.98 8.98 5.34
N PRO A 214 35.71 8.67 6.63
CA PRO A 214 35.54 7.27 7.06
C PRO A 214 34.33 6.57 6.44
N ASP A 215 33.29 7.32 6.10
CA ASP A 215 32.04 6.80 5.50
C ASP A 215 31.83 7.39 4.11
N PHE A 216 31.87 6.53 3.09
CA PHE A 216 31.46 6.91 1.74
C PHE A 216 30.11 6.26 1.42
N PRO A 217 29.11 7.04 0.91
CA PRO A 217 27.79 6.50 0.62
C PRO A 217 27.83 5.31 -0.35
N GLY A 218 27.34 4.15 0.10
CA GLY A 218 27.26 2.92 -0.70
C GLY A 218 28.42 1.95 -0.50
N LEU A 219 29.52 2.33 0.14
CA LEU A 219 30.56 1.39 0.56
C LEU A 219 30.16 0.71 1.87
N LYS A 220 30.23 -0.61 1.90
CA LYS A 220 30.13 -1.40 3.13
C LYS A 220 31.51 -1.57 3.73
N GLU A 221 31.61 -1.66 5.07
CA GLU A 221 32.89 -1.91 5.78
C GLU A 221 33.55 -3.24 5.40
N GLU A 222 32.80 -4.16 4.80
CA GLU A 222 33.32 -5.40 4.20
C GLU A 222 33.05 -5.34 2.71
N GLY A 223 34.09 -5.28 1.90
CA GLY A 223 34.09 -5.13 0.45
C GLY A 223 33.29 -6.18 -0.33
#